data_a9624589acab4e229ebb9e453c70bd73
#
_entry.id   a9624589acab4e229ebb9e453c70bd73
#
_cell.length_a   1.000
_cell.length_b   1.000
_cell.length_c   1.000
_cell.angle_alpha   90.00
_cell.angle_beta   90.00
_cell.angle_gamma   90.00
#
_symmetry.space_group_name_H-M   'P 1'
#
loop_
_entity.id
_entity.type
_entity.pdbx_description
1 polymer ?
#
loop_
_entity_poly.entity_id
_entity_poly.type
_entity_poly.pdbx_seq_one_letter_code
_entity_poly.pdbx_strand_id
1 'polypeptide(L)'
;MAYERIVFDGEALFSDAPREELEALGAACTVGAAQRGALFVSAKPEAVDAAFAAGLDCALALWRGVPARHARATHYLREPYGLVTLLTRRERPYDGLEWMRTAVEMQFIAQAGLAYSKDPYDLERFARLREMAAQMLARGSGLPEKTVRDVFLCETGYQTPKIDTRAAIVEDGRILLVQENTGLWALPGGWMDVDTTISQNTAKEAFEEAGLDVLPRRLIALQEHNLHNPPTLAIGIVKVFVLCERLSGTFHANIETTRSGFFTPDNLPPLAESKTTPAQVRMCLAAAADENWRPLFD
;
A
#
# COMPACT_ATOMS: atom_id res chain seq x y z
N MET A 1 -13.09 11.51 -1.87
CA MET A 1 -13.13 10.10 -2.30
C MET A 1 -13.54 10.01 -3.77
N ALA A 2 -13.01 9.06 -4.49
CA ALA A 2 -13.34 8.92 -5.90
C ALA A 2 -14.77 8.42 -6.11
N TYR A 3 -15.18 7.41 -5.36
CA TYR A 3 -16.50 6.82 -5.41
C TYR A 3 -16.95 6.41 -4.01
N GLU A 4 -18.03 7.03 -3.54
CA GLU A 4 -18.70 6.64 -2.27
C GLU A 4 -19.60 5.42 -2.44
N ARG A 5 -19.84 5.02 -3.70
CA ARG A 5 -20.70 3.89 -4.03
C ARG A 5 -20.17 3.13 -5.24
N ILE A 6 -20.17 1.81 -5.14
CA ILE A 6 -19.84 0.87 -6.22
C ILE A 6 -21.06 -0.01 -6.46
N VAL A 7 -21.50 -0.09 -7.70
CA VAL A 7 -22.66 -0.88 -8.11
C VAL A 7 -22.22 -1.98 -9.06
N PHE A 8 -22.44 -3.22 -8.69
CA PHE A 8 -22.06 -4.39 -9.46
C PHE A 8 -23.25 -4.90 -10.30
N ASP A 9 -22.98 -5.22 -11.57
CA ASP A 9 -23.95 -5.84 -12.48
C ASP A 9 -24.03 -7.36 -12.21
N GLY A 10 -24.66 -7.71 -11.09
CA GLY A 10 -24.94 -9.09 -10.68
C GLY A 10 -24.12 -9.61 -9.52
N GLU A 11 -24.68 -10.62 -8.87
CA GLU A 11 -24.15 -11.25 -7.65
C GLU A 11 -22.75 -11.87 -7.82
N ALA A 12 -22.44 -12.40 -9.01
CA ALA A 12 -21.14 -13.02 -9.25
C ALA A 12 -19.98 -12.02 -9.16
N LEU A 13 -20.13 -10.80 -9.72
CA LEU A 13 -19.15 -9.73 -9.59
C LEU A 13 -19.08 -9.17 -8.17
N PHE A 14 -20.22 -9.06 -7.51
CA PHE A 14 -20.32 -8.63 -6.13
C PHE A 14 -19.62 -9.60 -5.17
N SER A 15 -19.71 -10.92 -5.43
CA SER A 15 -19.02 -11.95 -4.65
C SER A 15 -17.52 -11.99 -4.88
N ASP A 16 -17.04 -11.63 -6.09
CA ASP A 16 -15.60 -11.55 -6.39
C ASP A 16 -14.92 -10.34 -5.73
N ALA A 17 -15.68 -9.28 -5.44
CA ALA A 17 -15.13 -8.00 -5.03
C ALA A 17 -14.54 -8.08 -3.61
N PRO A 18 -13.42 -7.38 -3.34
CA PRO A 18 -12.83 -7.23 -2.02
C PRO A 18 -13.65 -6.21 -1.18
N ARG A 19 -14.88 -6.59 -0.80
CA ARG A 19 -15.88 -5.68 -0.21
C ARG A 19 -15.45 -5.08 1.10
N GLU A 20 -14.83 -5.86 1.98
CA GLU A 20 -14.38 -5.37 3.28
C GLU A 20 -13.37 -4.23 3.12
N GLU A 21 -12.45 -4.36 2.15
CA GLU A 21 -11.47 -3.33 1.83
C GLU A 21 -12.11 -2.09 1.20
N LEU A 22 -13.07 -2.29 0.29
CA LEU A 22 -13.79 -1.20 -0.36
C LEU A 22 -14.66 -0.43 0.65
N GLU A 23 -15.32 -1.13 1.56
CA GLU A 23 -16.11 -0.54 2.64
C GLU A 23 -15.23 0.17 3.67
N ALA A 24 -14.05 -0.39 3.99
CA ALA A 24 -13.05 0.27 4.85
C ALA A 24 -12.51 1.57 4.23
N LEU A 25 -12.48 1.66 2.89
CA LEU A 25 -12.18 2.88 2.14
C LEU A 25 -13.40 3.81 1.97
N GLY A 26 -14.54 3.49 2.60
CA GLY A 26 -15.74 4.31 2.60
C GLY A 26 -16.65 4.14 1.39
N ALA A 27 -16.46 3.10 0.57
CA ALA A 27 -17.30 2.83 -0.59
C ALA A 27 -18.41 1.81 -0.25
N ALA A 28 -19.66 2.21 -0.36
CA ALA A 28 -20.80 1.29 -0.21
C ALA A 28 -20.95 0.41 -1.46
N CYS A 29 -20.90 -0.93 -1.27
CA CYS A 29 -21.02 -1.91 -2.34
C CYS A 29 -22.44 -2.45 -2.46
N THR A 30 -23.02 -2.42 -3.66
CA THR A 30 -24.38 -2.91 -3.93
C THR A 30 -24.49 -3.59 -5.29
N VAL A 31 -25.52 -4.43 -5.49
CA VAL A 31 -25.87 -4.99 -6.81
C VAL A 31 -27.01 -4.15 -7.43
N GLY A 32 -26.90 -3.84 -8.71
CA GLY A 32 -27.92 -3.05 -9.39
C GLY A 32 -27.53 -2.52 -10.76
N ALA A 33 -28.31 -1.59 -11.24
CA ALA A 33 -28.08 -0.90 -12.52
C ALA A 33 -27.16 0.32 -12.34
N ALA A 34 -26.53 0.76 -13.43
CA ALA A 34 -25.69 1.96 -13.48
C ALA A 34 -26.47 3.21 -13.03
N GLN A 35 -25.85 4.05 -12.21
CA GLN A 35 -26.45 5.27 -11.67
C GLN A 35 -25.44 6.38 -11.46
N ARG A 36 -25.91 7.63 -11.43
CA ARG A 36 -25.04 8.80 -11.19
C ARG A 36 -24.43 8.77 -9.78
N GLY A 37 -23.19 9.23 -9.67
CA GLY A 37 -22.46 9.31 -8.40
C GLY A 37 -21.99 7.95 -7.86
N ALA A 38 -22.00 6.92 -8.69
CA ALA A 38 -21.48 5.60 -8.37
C ALA A 38 -20.59 5.08 -9.50
N LEU A 39 -19.63 4.22 -9.17
CA LEU A 39 -18.90 3.42 -10.14
C LEU A 39 -19.71 2.18 -10.48
N PHE A 40 -20.13 2.01 -11.72
CA PHE A 40 -20.80 0.81 -12.20
C PHE A 40 -19.79 -0.20 -12.72
N VAL A 41 -19.79 -1.43 -12.18
CA VAL A 41 -18.87 -2.51 -12.55
C VAL A 41 -19.65 -3.63 -13.25
N SER A 42 -19.31 -3.91 -14.50
CA SER A 42 -19.94 -4.98 -15.27
C SER A 42 -18.90 -5.77 -16.07
N ALA A 43 -19.17 -7.06 -16.28
CA ALA A 43 -18.46 -7.93 -17.24
C ALA A 43 -19.14 -7.97 -18.61
N LYS A 44 -20.24 -7.22 -18.81
CA LYS A 44 -20.96 -7.15 -20.09
C LYS A 44 -20.54 -5.88 -20.84
N PRO A 45 -19.86 -6.02 -22.00
CA PRO A 45 -19.40 -4.87 -22.79
C PRO A 45 -20.52 -3.89 -23.15
N GLU A 46 -21.70 -4.43 -23.54
CA GLU A 46 -22.87 -3.64 -23.90
C GLU A 46 -23.44 -2.81 -22.75
N ALA A 47 -23.43 -3.35 -21.52
CA ALA A 47 -23.87 -2.64 -20.33
C ALA A 47 -22.92 -1.50 -19.96
N VAL A 48 -21.59 -1.74 -20.09
CA VAL A 48 -20.55 -0.74 -19.85
C VAL A 48 -20.60 0.36 -20.92
N ASP A 49 -20.74 0.00 -22.21
CA ASP A 49 -20.88 0.98 -23.31
C ASP A 49 -22.11 1.87 -23.13
N ALA A 50 -23.24 1.30 -22.72
CA ALA A 50 -24.46 2.04 -22.45
C ALA A 50 -24.28 3.02 -21.28
N ALA A 51 -23.65 2.60 -20.18
CA ALA A 51 -23.32 3.44 -19.05
C ALA A 51 -22.36 4.58 -19.45
N PHE A 52 -21.31 4.26 -20.20
CA PHE A 52 -20.34 5.24 -20.70
C PHE A 52 -20.99 6.28 -21.62
N ALA A 53 -21.86 5.84 -22.55
CA ALA A 53 -22.60 6.72 -23.44
C ALA A 53 -23.58 7.63 -22.71
N ALA A 54 -24.09 7.19 -21.55
CA ALA A 54 -24.94 7.98 -20.66
C ALA A 54 -24.13 8.97 -19.76
N GLY A 55 -22.80 9.02 -19.89
CA GLY A 55 -21.92 9.87 -19.09
C GLY A 55 -21.79 9.42 -17.63
N LEU A 56 -21.95 8.11 -17.38
CA LEU A 56 -21.78 7.51 -16.07
C LEU A 56 -20.38 6.91 -15.94
N ASP A 57 -19.82 6.95 -14.73
CA ASP A 57 -18.57 6.26 -14.44
C ASP A 57 -18.79 4.74 -14.44
N CYS A 58 -18.00 4.02 -15.23
CA CYS A 58 -18.14 2.58 -15.38
C CYS A 58 -16.81 1.87 -15.56
N ALA A 59 -16.75 0.64 -15.09
CA ALA A 59 -15.60 -0.23 -15.18
C ALA A 59 -15.94 -1.56 -15.83
N LEU A 60 -15.12 -1.99 -16.82
CA LEU A 60 -15.22 -3.31 -17.42
C LEU A 60 -14.40 -4.32 -16.61
N ALA A 61 -15.05 -5.35 -16.09
CA ALA A 61 -14.46 -6.42 -15.30
C ALA A 61 -13.81 -7.49 -16.20
N LEU A 62 -12.55 -7.29 -16.56
CA LEU A 62 -11.80 -8.16 -17.49
C LEU A 62 -11.45 -9.53 -16.89
N TRP A 63 -11.45 -9.68 -15.55
CA TRP A 63 -11.18 -10.96 -14.87
C TRP A 63 -12.26 -12.02 -15.15
N ARG A 64 -13.37 -11.64 -15.75
CA ARG A 64 -14.42 -12.54 -16.23
C ARG A 64 -14.22 -12.99 -17.69
N GLY A 65 -12.99 -12.82 -18.23
CA GLY A 65 -12.64 -13.30 -19.57
C GLY A 65 -13.11 -12.42 -20.73
N VAL A 66 -13.50 -11.16 -20.46
CA VAL A 66 -14.01 -10.25 -21.48
C VAL A 66 -12.85 -9.48 -22.15
N PRO A 67 -12.77 -9.42 -23.50
CA PRO A 67 -11.76 -8.64 -24.18
C PRO A 67 -11.97 -7.14 -24.01
N ALA A 68 -10.92 -6.41 -23.57
CA ALA A 68 -10.97 -4.96 -23.31
C ALA A 68 -11.37 -4.11 -24.54
N ARG A 69 -11.08 -4.59 -25.74
CA ARG A 69 -11.30 -3.87 -27.02
C ARG A 69 -12.77 -3.74 -27.44
N HIS A 70 -13.71 -4.34 -26.74
CA HIS A 70 -15.12 -4.42 -27.14
C HIS A 70 -16.05 -3.48 -26.41
N ALA A 71 -15.56 -2.65 -25.49
CA ALA A 71 -16.38 -1.67 -24.81
C ALA A 71 -15.58 -0.41 -24.48
N ARG A 72 -16.26 0.75 -24.51
CA ARG A 72 -15.71 1.97 -23.94
C ARG A 72 -16.08 2.01 -22.47
N ALA A 73 -15.07 2.20 -21.62
CA ALA A 73 -15.25 2.29 -20.17
C ALA A 73 -14.41 3.41 -19.59
N THR A 74 -14.81 3.94 -18.46
CA THR A 74 -13.97 4.87 -17.68
C THR A 74 -12.74 4.13 -17.16
N HIS A 75 -12.91 2.85 -16.78
CA HIS A 75 -11.85 2.00 -16.26
C HIS A 75 -11.93 0.58 -16.84
N TYR A 76 -10.75 -0.07 -16.92
CA TYR A 76 -10.61 -1.46 -17.31
C TYR A 76 -9.89 -2.19 -16.19
N LEU A 77 -10.62 -3.05 -15.47
CA LEU A 77 -10.12 -3.74 -14.29
C LEU A 77 -9.84 -5.21 -14.64
N ARG A 78 -8.61 -5.65 -14.45
CA ARG A 78 -8.14 -6.99 -14.82
C ARG A 78 -8.34 -8.01 -13.71
N GLU A 79 -8.54 -7.52 -12.48
CA GLU A 79 -8.73 -8.30 -11.26
C GLU A 79 -9.62 -7.54 -10.27
N PRO A 80 -10.30 -8.24 -9.36
CA PRO A 80 -11.19 -7.59 -8.38
C PRO A 80 -10.49 -6.56 -7.49
N TYR A 81 -9.24 -6.82 -7.08
CA TYR A 81 -8.44 -5.88 -6.27
C TYR A 81 -8.06 -4.60 -7.01
N GLY A 82 -8.19 -4.55 -8.32
CA GLY A 82 -8.08 -3.32 -9.09
C GLY A 82 -9.08 -2.24 -8.68
N LEU A 83 -10.19 -2.61 -8.02
CA LEU A 83 -11.14 -1.68 -7.42
C LEU A 83 -10.53 -0.93 -6.21
N VAL A 84 -9.78 -1.64 -5.36
CA VAL A 84 -9.06 -1.04 -4.22
C VAL A 84 -8.04 -0.05 -4.73
N THR A 85 -7.20 -0.46 -5.69
CA THR A 85 -6.22 0.41 -6.34
C THR A 85 -6.88 1.63 -6.99
N LEU A 86 -8.05 1.47 -7.62
CA LEU A 86 -8.77 2.57 -8.24
C LEU A 86 -9.27 3.60 -7.22
N LEU A 87 -9.74 3.16 -6.06
CA LEU A 87 -10.17 4.06 -4.99
C LEU A 87 -8.98 4.81 -4.37
N THR A 88 -7.88 4.12 -4.14
CA THR A 88 -6.67 4.69 -3.53
C THR A 88 -5.90 5.60 -4.48
N ARG A 89 -5.91 5.34 -5.80
CA ARG A 89 -5.20 6.16 -6.80
C ARG A 89 -5.56 7.65 -6.82
N ARG A 90 -6.75 8.01 -6.34
CA ARG A 90 -7.18 9.41 -6.27
C ARG A 90 -6.87 10.05 -4.93
N GLU A 91 -6.59 9.26 -3.91
CA GLU A 91 -6.11 9.75 -2.64
C GLU A 91 -4.62 10.09 -2.78
N ARG A 92 -4.27 11.27 -2.30
CA ARG A 92 -2.88 11.66 -2.19
C ARG A 92 -2.43 11.42 -0.75
N PRO A 93 -1.19 11.01 -0.54
CA PRO A 93 -0.62 11.05 0.79
C PRO A 93 -0.93 12.40 1.44
N TYR A 94 -1.38 12.38 2.70
CA TYR A 94 -1.75 13.56 3.48
C TYR A 94 -3.07 14.26 3.09
N ASP A 95 -3.99 13.64 2.35
CA ASP A 95 -5.33 14.18 2.15
C ASP A 95 -6.03 14.34 3.51
N GLY A 96 -6.63 15.53 3.75
CA GLY A 96 -7.13 15.93 5.07
C GLY A 96 -6.07 16.39 6.08
N LEU A 97 -4.78 16.33 5.71
CA LEU A 97 -3.64 16.79 6.50
C LEU A 97 -2.79 17.79 5.69
N GLU A 98 -3.43 18.82 5.12
CA GLU A 98 -2.78 19.79 4.23
C GLU A 98 -1.58 20.48 4.87
N TRP A 99 -1.64 20.72 6.18
CA TRP A 99 -0.52 21.30 6.93
C TRP A 99 0.70 20.36 6.94
N MET A 100 0.48 19.04 7.06
CA MET A 100 1.55 18.03 7.03
C MET A 100 2.11 17.91 5.60
N ARG A 101 1.24 17.86 4.59
CA ARG A 101 1.65 17.86 3.17
C ARG A 101 2.51 19.08 2.86
N THR A 102 2.09 20.27 3.30
CA THR A 102 2.86 21.51 3.12
C THR A 102 4.23 21.43 3.81
N ALA A 103 4.29 20.92 5.03
CA ALA A 103 5.57 20.76 5.75
C ALA A 103 6.50 19.77 5.02
N VAL A 104 5.99 18.64 4.55
CA VAL A 104 6.76 17.64 3.78
C VAL A 104 7.27 18.25 2.46
N GLU A 105 6.43 18.96 1.72
CA GLU A 105 6.81 19.62 0.47
C GLU A 105 7.87 20.72 0.69
N MET A 106 7.71 21.56 1.71
CA MET A 106 8.70 22.56 2.10
C MET A 106 10.05 21.92 2.46
N GLN A 107 10.04 20.81 3.21
CA GLN A 107 11.25 20.04 3.52
C GLN A 107 11.91 19.51 2.26
N PHE A 108 11.15 18.89 1.37
CA PHE A 108 11.64 18.34 0.10
C PHE A 108 12.31 19.41 -0.75
N ILE A 109 11.64 20.57 -0.95
CA ILE A 109 12.20 21.70 -1.73
C ILE A 109 13.50 22.22 -1.08
N ALA A 110 13.47 22.41 0.24
CA ALA A 110 14.60 22.91 0.98
C ALA A 110 15.80 21.97 0.93
N GLN A 111 15.57 20.66 1.09
CA GLN A 111 16.63 19.66 1.04
C GLN A 111 17.25 19.54 -0.36
N ALA A 112 16.44 19.56 -1.43
CA ALA A 112 16.93 19.61 -2.79
C ALA A 112 17.74 20.88 -3.05
N GLY A 113 17.26 22.03 -2.59
CA GLY A 113 18.00 23.29 -2.69
C GLY A 113 19.36 23.25 -1.98
N LEU A 114 19.41 22.72 -0.74
CA LEU A 114 20.65 22.54 -0.01
C LEU A 114 21.63 21.57 -0.69
N ALA A 115 21.12 20.57 -1.40
CA ALA A 115 21.95 19.60 -2.10
C ALA A 115 22.57 20.14 -3.40
N TYR A 116 21.85 20.99 -4.13
CA TYR A 116 22.22 21.37 -5.49
C TYR A 116 22.61 22.85 -5.65
N SER A 117 22.16 23.77 -4.80
CA SER A 117 22.55 25.17 -4.87
C SER A 117 24.01 25.36 -4.45
N LYS A 118 24.66 26.34 -5.06
CA LYS A 118 26.03 26.78 -4.72
C LYS A 118 26.06 28.22 -4.20
N ASP A 119 24.96 28.95 -4.36
CA ASP A 119 24.84 30.31 -3.90
C ASP A 119 24.65 30.34 -2.37
N PRO A 120 25.51 31.06 -1.60
CA PRO A 120 25.45 31.07 -0.14
C PRO A 120 24.14 31.68 0.39
N TYR A 121 23.57 32.65 -0.31
CA TYR A 121 22.30 33.25 0.11
C TYR A 121 21.12 32.30 -0.12
N ASP A 122 21.16 31.50 -1.17
CA ASP A 122 20.14 30.48 -1.42
C ASP A 122 20.26 29.34 -0.41
N LEU A 123 21.48 28.92 -0.07
CA LEU A 123 21.69 27.90 0.97
C LEU A 123 21.13 28.35 2.32
N GLU A 124 21.32 29.64 2.71
CA GLU A 124 20.72 30.20 3.93
C GLU A 124 19.20 30.18 3.87
N ARG A 125 18.60 30.57 2.74
CA ARG A 125 17.14 30.53 2.52
C ARG A 125 16.58 29.10 2.61
N PHE A 126 17.23 28.13 1.97
CA PHE A 126 16.82 26.73 2.05
C PHE A 126 16.98 26.16 3.45
N ALA A 127 18.05 26.48 4.17
CA ALA A 127 18.20 26.10 5.56
C ALA A 127 17.05 26.67 6.42
N ARG A 128 16.69 27.94 6.21
CA ARG A 128 15.56 28.57 6.91
C ARG A 128 14.22 27.92 6.55
N LEU A 129 13.97 27.60 5.29
CA LEU A 129 12.76 26.91 4.83
C LEU A 129 12.63 25.53 5.48
N ARG A 130 13.72 24.78 5.58
CA ARG A 130 13.81 23.48 6.25
C ARG A 130 13.43 23.57 7.74
N GLU A 131 13.92 24.60 8.43
CA GLU A 131 13.56 24.88 9.82
C GLU A 131 12.06 25.21 9.98
N MET A 132 11.50 26.00 9.07
CA MET A 132 10.07 26.33 9.10
C MET A 132 9.19 25.09 8.90
N ALA A 133 9.60 24.17 8.01
CA ALA A 133 8.93 22.90 7.80
C ALA A 133 8.90 22.05 9.09
N ALA A 134 10.04 21.93 9.78
CA ALA A 134 10.12 21.20 11.04
C ALA A 134 9.26 21.83 12.15
N GLN A 135 9.25 23.18 12.25
CA GLN A 135 8.40 23.89 13.19
C GLN A 135 6.91 23.70 12.91
N MET A 136 6.51 23.71 11.61
CA MET A 136 5.13 23.43 11.22
C MET A 136 4.72 22.02 11.62
N LEU A 137 5.58 21.03 11.34
CA LEU A 137 5.32 19.64 11.69
C LEU A 137 5.23 19.45 13.21
N ALA A 138 6.11 20.05 13.99
CA ALA A 138 6.08 19.99 15.45
C ALA A 138 4.78 20.58 16.02
N ARG A 139 4.33 21.73 15.52
CA ARG A 139 3.07 22.37 15.94
C ARG A 139 1.85 21.54 15.60
N GLY A 140 1.80 20.99 14.38
CA GLY A 140 0.66 20.20 13.91
C GLY A 140 0.55 18.81 14.55
N SER A 141 1.69 18.17 14.85
CA SER A 141 1.75 16.85 15.49
C SER A 141 1.71 16.89 17.02
N GLY A 142 2.01 18.05 17.64
CA GLY A 142 2.18 18.18 19.10
C GLY A 142 3.48 17.56 19.63
N LEU A 143 4.37 17.10 18.77
CA LEU A 143 5.66 16.51 19.16
C LEU A 143 6.68 17.62 19.51
N PRO A 144 7.64 17.35 20.42
CA PRO A 144 8.73 18.26 20.70
C PRO A 144 9.52 18.60 19.43
N GLU A 145 9.86 19.87 19.23
CA GLU A 145 10.57 20.34 18.03
C GLU A 145 11.90 19.60 17.82
N LYS A 146 12.61 19.28 18.92
CA LYS A 146 13.85 18.50 18.86
C LYS A 146 13.60 17.11 18.27
N THR A 147 12.57 16.41 18.71
CA THR A 147 12.21 15.08 18.18
C THR A 147 11.90 15.14 16.69
N VAL A 148 11.13 16.15 16.25
CA VAL A 148 10.81 16.33 14.84
C VAL A 148 12.08 16.62 14.03
N ARG A 149 12.97 17.47 14.51
CA ARG A 149 14.24 17.75 13.84
C ARG A 149 15.11 16.49 13.68
N ASP A 150 15.24 15.71 14.74
CA ASP A 150 16.08 14.51 14.78
C ASP A 150 15.58 13.42 13.82
N VAL A 151 14.28 13.37 13.55
CA VAL A 151 13.66 12.37 12.65
C VAL A 151 13.42 12.91 11.23
N PHE A 152 12.83 14.12 11.13
CA PHE A 152 12.38 14.67 9.87
C PHE A 152 13.50 15.37 9.07
N LEU A 153 14.53 15.89 9.75
CA LEU A 153 15.67 16.56 9.12
C LEU A 153 16.95 15.71 9.10
N CYS A 154 16.85 14.38 9.31
CA CYS A 154 18.04 13.53 9.42
C CYS A 154 18.69 13.20 8.05
N GLU A 155 18.00 13.43 6.93
CA GLU A 155 18.51 13.12 5.60
C GLU A 155 19.20 14.30 4.93
N THR A 156 20.09 13.98 3.99
CA THR A 156 20.76 14.93 3.10
C THR A 156 20.65 14.45 1.66
N GLY A 157 20.81 15.34 0.68
CA GLY A 157 20.64 15.03 -0.72
C GLY A 157 19.17 15.10 -1.18
N TYR A 158 18.86 14.52 -2.32
CA TYR A 158 17.49 14.47 -2.84
C TYR A 158 16.67 13.45 -2.05
N GLN A 159 15.57 13.87 -1.43
CA GLN A 159 14.73 13.01 -0.62
C GLN A 159 13.89 12.09 -1.52
N THR A 160 13.92 10.80 -1.24
CA THR A 160 13.10 9.78 -1.91
C THR A 160 12.32 8.96 -0.89
N PRO A 161 11.22 8.30 -1.27
CA PRO A 161 10.58 7.33 -0.41
C PRO A 161 11.55 6.20 -0.04
N LYS A 162 11.45 5.73 1.20
CA LYS A 162 12.16 4.52 1.65
C LYS A 162 11.44 3.28 1.13
N ILE A 163 12.18 2.21 0.89
CA ILE A 163 11.63 0.92 0.47
C ILE A 163 11.54 0.00 1.69
N ASP A 164 10.37 -0.61 1.89
CA ASP A 164 10.06 -1.59 2.92
C ASP A 164 9.56 -2.88 2.26
N THR A 165 10.29 -3.99 2.38
CA THR A 165 9.93 -5.28 1.75
C THR A 165 9.14 -6.16 2.71
N ARG A 166 8.11 -6.87 2.22
CA ARG A 166 7.28 -7.79 2.99
C ARG A 166 7.17 -9.14 2.28
N ALA A 167 7.59 -10.20 2.98
CA ALA A 167 7.53 -11.56 2.48
C ALA A 167 6.16 -12.18 2.75
N ALA A 168 5.41 -12.51 1.70
CA ALA A 168 4.19 -13.30 1.78
C ALA A 168 4.53 -14.78 1.58
N ILE A 169 4.58 -15.54 2.68
CA ILE A 169 4.84 -16.98 2.68
C ILE A 169 3.52 -17.68 2.99
N VAL A 170 2.98 -18.41 2.01
CA VAL A 170 1.64 -19.02 2.10
C VAL A 170 1.73 -20.53 1.97
N GLU A 171 1.15 -21.25 2.93
CA GLU A 171 1.04 -22.70 2.94
C GLU A 171 -0.40 -23.10 3.30
N ASP A 172 -1.01 -23.99 2.54
CA ASP A 172 -2.37 -24.51 2.77
C ASP A 172 -3.44 -23.42 3.01
N GLY A 173 -3.37 -22.32 2.24
CA GLY A 173 -4.30 -21.18 2.37
C GLY A 173 -4.10 -20.34 3.63
N ARG A 174 -2.99 -20.51 4.33
CA ARG A 174 -2.60 -19.74 5.52
C ARG A 174 -1.33 -18.96 5.25
N ILE A 175 -1.23 -17.76 5.81
CA ILE A 175 -0.07 -16.89 5.66
C ILE A 175 0.78 -16.87 6.93
N LEU A 176 2.10 -16.87 6.75
CA LEU A 176 3.04 -16.73 7.85
C LEU A 176 3.06 -15.30 8.36
N LEU A 177 2.94 -15.16 9.67
CA LEU A 177 3.22 -13.91 10.39
C LEU A 177 4.26 -14.17 11.48
N VAL A 178 4.97 -13.14 11.86
CA VAL A 178 5.91 -13.11 12.98
C VAL A 178 5.44 -12.15 14.05
N GLN A 179 5.63 -12.50 15.33
CA GLN A 179 5.31 -11.67 16.46
C GLN A 179 6.51 -10.87 16.91
N GLU A 180 6.39 -9.56 16.89
CA GLU A 180 7.42 -8.63 17.39
C GLU A 180 7.45 -8.58 18.93
N ASN A 181 8.48 -7.95 19.47
CA ASN A 181 8.62 -7.71 20.92
C ASN A 181 7.47 -6.87 21.53
N THR A 182 6.72 -6.14 20.70
CA THR A 182 5.52 -5.40 21.08
C THR A 182 4.32 -6.30 21.36
N GLY A 183 4.40 -7.60 20.98
CA GLY A 183 3.31 -8.55 21.02
C GLY A 183 2.39 -8.51 19.79
N LEU A 184 2.58 -7.56 18.89
CA LEU A 184 1.83 -7.43 17.64
C LEU A 184 2.47 -8.27 16.52
N TRP A 185 1.68 -8.61 15.51
CA TRP A 185 2.09 -9.49 14.43
C TRP A 185 2.17 -8.75 13.09
N ALA A 186 3.11 -9.16 12.24
CA ALA A 186 3.28 -8.61 10.90
C ALA A 186 3.79 -9.67 9.92
N LEU A 187 3.73 -9.39 8.63
CA LEU A 187 4.50 -10.12 7.63
C LEU A 187 5.99 -9.92 7.88
N PRO A 188 6.82 -10.96 7.76
CA PRO A 188 8.27 -10.80 7.81
C PRO A 188 8.73 -9.75 6.81
N GLY A 189 9.60 -8.84 7.25
CA GLY A 189 10.10 -7.80 6.37
C GLY A 189 10.44 -6.49 7.07
N GLY A 190 11.26 -5.70 6.40
CA GLY A 190 11.80 -4.44 6.94
C GLY A 190 12.36 -3.53 5.85
N TRP A 191 13.14 -2.56 6.31
CA TRP A 191 13.80 -1.60 5.43
C TRP A 191 14.78 -2.30 4.49
N MET A 192 14.73 -1.90 3.22
CA MET A 192 15.67 -2.42 2.25
C MET A 192 17.08 -1.83 2.47
N ASP A 193 18.07 -2.69 2.59
CA ASP A 193 19.49 -2.31 2.64
C ASP A 193 19.94 -1.75 1.29
N VAL A 194 20.89 -0.80 1.33
CA VAL A 194 21.33 -0.05 0.14
C VAL A 194 22.07 -0.89 -0.90
N ASP A 195 22.60 -2.03 -0.49
CA ASP A 195 23.42 -2.94 -1.32
C ASP A 195 22.69 -4.23 -1.68
N THR A 196 21.40 -4.33 -1.40
CA THR A 196 20.56 -5.49 -1.73
C THR A 196 19.57 -5.18 -2.85
N THR A 197 19.11 -6.22 -3.53
CA THR A 197 17.91 -6.15 -4.39
C THR A 197 16.67 -6.43 -3.56
N ILE A 198 15.47 -6.06 -4.09
CA ILE A 198 14.18 -6.37 -3.44
C ILE A 198 14.08 -7.86 -3.07
N SER A 199 14.43 -8.76 -4.00
CA SER A 199 14.39 -10.21 -3.74
C SER A 199 15.37 -10.64 -2.66
N GLN A 200 16.58 -10.11 -2.66
CA GLN A 200 17.59 -10.43 -1.64
C GLN A 200 17.16 -9.92 -0.27
N ASN A 201 16.67 -8.67 -0.18
CA ASN A 201 16.20 -8.13 1.08
C ASN A 201 15.00 -8.92 1.62
N THR A 202 14.03 -9.25 0.76
CA THR A 202 12.85 -10.05 1.16
C THR A 202 13.26 -11.41 1.71
N ALA A 203 14.21 -12.10 1.07
CA ALA A 203 14.72 -13.39 1.54
C ALA A 203 15.52 -13.25 2.85
N LYS A 204 16.33 -12.21 2.96
CA LYS A 204 17.10 -11.88 4.18
C LYS A 204 16.17 -11.67 5.37
N GLU A 205 15.16 -10.82 5.23
CA GLU A 205 14.18 -10.51 6.28
C GLU A 205 13.40 -11.77 6.70
N ALA A 206 12.97 -12.60 5.73
CA ALA A 206 12.29 -13.86 6.03
C ALA A 206 13.20 -14.82 6.84
N PHE A 207 14.51 -14.82 6.56
CA PHE A 207 15.45 -15.62 7.32
C PHE A 207 15.70 -15.03 8.72
N GLU A 208 15.95 -13.73 8.83
CA GLU A 208 16.27 -13.05 10.09
C GLU A 208 15.07 -13.07 11.06
N GLU A 209 13.86 -12.78 10.58
CA GLU A 209 12.66 -12.68 11.42
C GLU A 209 11.91 -13.99 11.60
N ALA A 210 11.89 -14.88 10.60
CA ALA A 210 11.13 -16.13 10.64
C ALA A 210 11.99 -17.39 10.64
N GLY A 211 13.32 -17.30 10.45
CA GLY A 211 14.24 -18.45 10.38
C GLY A 211 14.01 -19.32 9.15
N LEU A 212 13.42 -18.77 8.08
CA LEU A 212 13.03 -19.51 6.89
C LEU A 212 13.89 -19.12 5.68
N ASP A 213 14.45 -20.11 5.02
CA ASP A 213 14.99 -19.95 3.67
C ASP A 213 13.85 -19.93 2.69
N VAL A 214 13.76 -18.86 1.92
CA VAL A 214 12.68 -18.66 0.96
C VAL A 214 13.19 -18.31 -0.43
N LEU A 215 12.40 -18.64 -1.44
CA LEU A 215 12.61 -18.21 -2.80
C LEU A 215 11.56 -17.17 -3.19
N PRO A 216 11.91 -15.88 -3.33
CA PRO A 216 11.03 -14.87 -3.88
C PRO A 216 10.60 -15.24 -5.30
N ARG A 217 9.29 -15.36 -5.54
CA ARG A 217 8.74 -15.84 -6.80
C ARG A 217 8.20 -14.73 -7.67
N ARG A 218 7.40 -13.83 -7.08
CA ARG A 218 6.77 -12.75 -7.85
C ARG A 218 6.37 -11.58 -6.95
N LEU A 219 6.27 -10.42 -7.57
CA LEU A 219 5.74 -9.22 -6.95
C LEU A 219 4.22 -9.34 -6.78
N ILE A 220 3.71 -9.03 -5.59
CA ILE A 220 2.28 -8.96 -5.29
C ILE A 220 1.79 -7.53 -5.45
N ALA A 221 2.45 -6.57 -4.80
CA ALA A 221 2.03 -5.17 -4.83
C ALA A 221 3.19 -4.22 -4.52
N LEU A 222 3.03 -2.97 -4.97
CA LEU A 222 3.75 -1.77 -4.51
C LEU A 222 2.72 -0.82 -3.92
N GLN A 223 2.83 -0.49 -2.64
CA GLN A 223 1.87 0.37 -1.95
C GLN A 223 2.55 1.51 -1.22
N GLU A 224 2.02 2.72 -1.35
CA GLU A 224 2.42 3.85 -0.53
C GLU A 224 1.84 3.69 0.88
N HIS A 225 2.71 3.76 1.91
CA HIS A 225 2.33 3.51 3.31
C HIS A 225 1.15 4.38 3.76
N ASN A 226 1.20 5.69 3.49
CA ASN A 226 0.20 6.63 3.99
C ASN A 226 -1.20 6.47 3.37
N LEU A 227 -1.32 5.68 2.30
CA LEU A 227 -2.62 5.33 1.70
C LEU A 227 -3.21 4.03 2.29
N HIS A 228 -2.38 3.17 2.89
CA HIS A 228 -2.80 1.82 3.29
C HIS A 228 -2.57 1.49 4.77
N ASN A 229 -1.67 2.20 5.43
CA ASN A 229 -1.26 1.88 6.80
C ASN A 229 -1.39 3.09 7.74
N PRO A 230 -1.97 2.92 8.95
CA PRO A 230 -1.89 3.91 10.01
C PRO A 230 -0.57 3.80 10.79
N PRO A 231 -0.10 4.86 11.43
CA PRO A 231 -0.52 6.25 11.25
C PRO A 231 0.10 6.86 10.01
N THR A 232 -0.44 8.00 9.56
CA THR A 232 0.19 8.80 8.52
C THR A 232 1.54 9.32 9.00
N LEU A 233 2.59 9.07 8.21
CA LEU A 233 3.97 9.45 8.49
C LEU A 233 4.40 10.63 7.63
N ALA A 234 5.26 11.50 8.15
CA ALA A 234 5.83 12.63 7.41
C ALA A 234 6.95 12.22 6.43
N ILE A 235 7.11 10.94 6.17
CA ILE A 235 8.05 10.37 5.19
C ILE A 235 7.30 9.46 4.23
N GLY A 236 7.71 9.44 2.97
CA GLY A 236 7.22 8.46 1.99
C GLY A 236 7.84 7.09 2.22
N ILE A 237 7.02 6.04 2.11
CA ILE A 237 7.46 4.65 2.20
C ILE A 237 6.74 3.84 1.13
N VAL A 238 7.50 3.20 0.26
CA VAL A 238 6.97 2.22 -0.68
C VAL A 238 7.08 0.83 -0.07
N LYS A 239 5.95 0.22 0.24
CA LYS A 239 5.87 -1.18 0.68
C LYS A 239 5.83 -2.11 -0.52
N VAL A 240 6.74 -3.07 -0.53
CA VAL A 240 6.92 -4.04 -1.61
C VAL A 240 6.53 -5.42 -1.09
N PHE A 241 5.38 -5.94 -1.54
CA PHE A 241 4.90 -7.27 -1.15
C PHE A 241 5.35 -8.30 -2.17
N VAL A 242 6.06 -9.34 -1.70
CA VAL A 242 6.65 -10.38 -2.55
C VAL A 242 6.13 -11.75 -2.13
N LEU A 243 5.57 -12.51 -3.07
CA LEU A 243 5.20 -13.90 -2.84
C LEU A 243 6.48 -14.74 -2.77
N CYS A 244 6.63 -15.48 -1.68
CA CYS A 244 7.78 -16.32 -1.41
C CYS A 244 7.38 -17.78 -1.23
N GLU A 245 8.14 -18.68 -1.82
CA GLU A 245 8.08 -20.11 -1.57
C GLU A 245 9.06 -20.49 -0.48
N ARG A 246 8.61 -21.19 0.56
CA ARG A 246 9.49 -21.72 1.58
C ARG A 246 10.28 -22.91 1.03
N LEU A 247 11.59 -22.88 1.22
CA LEU A 247 12.50 -23.95 0.85
C LEU A 247 12.86 -24.82 2.05
N SER A 248 13.23 -24.19 3.17
CA SER A 248 13.67 -24.86 4.39
C SER A 248 13.59 -23.93 5.61
N GLY A 249 14.12 -24.35 6.72
CA GLY A 249 14.25 -23.52 7.91
C GLY A 249 13.19 -23.78 8.97
N THR A 250 13.49 -23.31 10.16
CA THR A 250 12.61 -23.40 11.34
C THR A 250 12.78 -22.14 12.17
N PHE A 251 11.67 -21.63 12.69
CA PHE A 251 11.68 -20.45 13.53
C PHE A 251 12.50 -20.66 14.81
N HIS A 252 13.31 -19.68 15.12
CA HIS A 252 13.96 -19.51 16.41
C HIS A 252 13.75 -18.08 16.89
N ALA A 253 13.26 -17.91 18.13
CA ALA A 253 13.11 -16.58 18.72
C ALA A 253 14.45 -15.84 18.70
N ASN A 254 14.41 -14.57 18.34
CA ASN A 254 15.57 -13.71 18.17
C ASN A 254 15.34 -12.33 18.81
N ILE A 255 16.24 -11.38 18.54
CA ILE A 255 16.18 -10.04 19.14
C ILE A 255 14.94 -9.23 18.67
N GLU A 256 14.38 -9.54 17.51
CA GLU A 256 13.28 -8.78 16.89
C GLU A 256 11.94 -9.50 17.00
N THR A 257 11.97 -10.85 16.91
CA THR A 257 10.75 -11.67 16.85
C THR A 257 10.74 -12.78 17.89
N THR A 258 9.59 -12.94 18.55
CA THR A 258 9.38 -13.88 19.66
C THR A 258 8.65 -15.15 19.26
N ARG A 259 7.83 -15.10 18.21
CA ARG A 259 7.03 -16.21 17.69
C ARG A 259 6.84 -16.10 16.18
N SER A 260 6.53 -17.22 15.53
CA SER A 260 5.98 -17.26 14.18
C SER A 260 4.79 -18.21 14.13
N GLY A 261 3.91 -18.02 13.15
CA GLY A 261 2.74 -18.89 12.97
C GLY A 261 2.05 -18.62 11.65
N PHE A 262 1.27 -19.61 11.18
CA PHE A 262 0.44 -19.53 9.99
C PHE A 262 -1.01 -19.25 10.37
N PHE A 263 -1.61 -18.24 9.74
CA PHE A 263 -2.96 -17.76 10.06
C PHE A 263 -3.86 -17.73 8.82
N THR A 264 -5.14 -18.02 9.04
CA THR A 264 -6.18 -17.80 8.03
C THR A 264 -6.66 -16.35 8.08
N PRO A 265 -7.26 -15.81 7.01
CA PRO A 265 -7.77 -14.44 6.98
C PRO A 265 -8.85 -14.15 8.04
N ASP A 266 -9.59 -15.21 8.45
CA ASP A 266 -10.68 -15.10 9.43
C ASP A 266 -10.21 -15.23 10.89
N ASN A 267 -8.95 -15.59 11.12
CA ASN A 267 -8.40 -15.80 12.45
C ASN A 267 -7.02 -15.15 12.59
N LEU A 268 -6.95 -13.85 12.27
CA LEU A 268 -5.72 -13.08 12.39
C LEU A 268 -5.47 -12.68 13.85
N PRO A 269 -4.23 -12.73 14.31
CA PRO A 269 -3.84 -12.18 15.60
C PRO A 269 -3.85 -10.64 15.55
N PRO A 270 -3.69 -9.95 16.70
CA PRO A 270 -3.54 -8.49 16.70
C PRO A 270 -2.34 -8.06 15.84
N LEU A 271 -2.61 -7.29 14.78
CA LEU A 271 -1.58 -6.87 13.81
C LEU A 271 -0.90 -5.55 14.21
N ALA A 272 0.36 -5.42 13.84
CA ALA A 272 1.08 -4.16 13.78
C ALA A 272 0.66 -3.42 12.49
N GLU A 273 -0.48 -2.72 12.51
CA GLU A 273 -1.10 -2.16 11.30
C GLU A 273 -0.23 -1.12 10.58
N SER A 274 0.71 -0.49 11.28
CA SER A 274 1.75 0.32 10.64
C SER A 274 2.67 -0.48 9.71
N LYS A 275 2.75 -1.80 9.90
CA LYS A 275 3.58 -2.71 9.10
C LYS A 275 2.75 -3.59 8.18
N THR A 276 1.65 -4.17 8.70
CA THR A 276 0.79 -5.11 7.96
C THR A 276 -0.65 -4.94 8.42
N THR A 277 -1.55 -4.63 7.49
CA THR A 277 -2.99 -4.52 7.74
C THR A 277 -3.72 -5.82 7.37
N PRO A 278 -4.94 -6.06 7.89
CA PRO A 278 -5.77 -7.19 7.48
C PRO A 278 -6.04 -7.20 5.96
N ALA A 279 -6.21 -6.04 5.33
CA ALA A 279 -6.38 -5.92 3.89
C ALA A 279 -5.16 -6.41 3.11
N GLN A 280 -3.95 -6.07 3.57
CA GLN A 280 -2.69 -6.53 2.97
C GLN A 280 -2.50 -8.04 3.12
N VAL A 281 -2.90 -8.63 4.24
CA VAL A 281 -2.91 -10.09 4.42
C VAL A 281 -3.84 -10.78 3.42
N ARG A 282 -5.08 -10.27 3.28
CA ARG A 282 -6.04 -10.81 2.30
C ARG A 282 -5.54 -10.66 0.86
N MET A 283 -4.95 -9.53 0.52
CA MET A 283 -4.30 -9.30 -0.78
C MET A 283 -3.21 -10.34 -1.07
N CYS A 284 -2.34 -10.61 -0.11
CA CYS A 284 -1.28 -11.61 -0.26
C CYS A 284 -1.81 -13.02 -0.44
N LEU A 285 -2.85 -13.41 0.31
CA LEU A 285 -3.52 -14.71 0.16
C LEU A 285 -4.23 -14.84 -1.19
N ALA A 286 -4.92 -13.79 -1.65
CA ALA A 286 -5.53 -13.76 -2.97
C ALA A 286 -4.49 -13.90 -4.08
N ALA A 287 -3.36 -13.20 -3.96
CA ALA A 287 -2.25 -13.30 -4.90
C ALA A 287 -1.63 -14.69 -4.92
N ALA A 288 -1.54 -15.38 -3.79
CA ALA A 288 -1.01 -16.74 -3.73
C ALA A 288 -1.95 -17.76 -4.39
N ALA A 289 -3.26 -17.54 -4.32
CA ALA A 289 -4.27 -18.41 -4.93
C ALA A 289 -4.46 -18.20 -6.43
N ASP A 290 -4.03 -17.08 -6.99
CA ASP A 290 -4.16 -16.74 -8.41
C ASP A 290 -2.82 -16.81 -9.14
N GLU A 291 -2.61 -17.83 -9.96
CA GLU A 291 -1.40 -17.98 -10.77
C GLU A 291 -1.21 -16.85 -11.79
N ASN A 292 -2.28 -16.19 -12.20
CA ASN A 292 -2.29 -15.08 -13.15
C ASN A 292 -2.29 -13.71 -12.49
N TRP A 293 -2.05 -13.65 -11.18
CA TRP A 293 -2.00 -12.40 -10.41
C TRP A 293 -1.14 -11.35 -11.09
N ARG A 294 -1.69 -10.17 -11.22
CA ARG A 294 -0.95 -9.00 -11.71
C ARG A 294 -0.65 -8.07 -10.55
N PRO A 295 0.61 -7.66 -10.40
CA PRO A 295 0.98 -6.79 -9.30
C PRO A 295 0.12 -5.53 -9.25
N LEU A 296 -0.36 -5.21 -8.05
CA LEU A 296 -1.07 -3.96 -7.77
C LEU A 296 -0.06 -2.85 -7.47
N PHE A 297 -0.39 -1.63 -7.82
CA PHE A 297 0.43 -0.46 -7.45
C PHE A 297 -0.42 0.81 -7.44
N ASP A 298 -0.08 1.73 -6.56
CA ASP A 298 -0.73 3.04 -6.40
C ASP A 298 -0.36 4.00 -7.53
#